data_8b533c9a559d6f6e034351d17abaf2b1
#
_entry.id   8b533c9a559d6f6e034351d17abaf2b1
#
_cell.length_a   1.000
_cell.length_b   1.000
_cell.length_c   1.000
_cell.angle_alpha   90.00
_cell.angle_beta   90.00
_cell.angle_gamma   90.00
#
_symmetry.space_group_name_H-M   'P 1'
#
loop_
_entity.id
_entity.type
_entity.pdbx_description
1 polymer ?
#
loop_
_entity_poly.entity_id
_entity_poly.type
_entity_poly.pdbx_seq_one_letter_code
_entity_poly.pdbx_strand_id
1 'polypeptide(L)'
;MNSVVRQMWEQNTDVVLVDTDNSYEGLCEYVGGKYISYTEEHPITMNPFAIKHEELNIEKIGFLKNLIMLIWKGTQGVVTKTEDRLIEQVIKEYFDEYFVNRRIENLSFNTFYEYSIVRIPQIIEENKLSGIDLAAYNYLLKDFYKGGSHEVTLNENLDTKLFDETFIVFEIDSIKDDPLLFPLVTLIIMDVFIQKMRIKKNRKVLVIEEAWKAIASPMMAEYIKYLYKTARKFWASVGVVTQEIQDIVGSPIVKEAIINNSDVVMLLDQSKFRERFDEIKTTLGLTDVDCKKIFTINRLENKEGRSFFREVFIRRGSVGAVFGVEEPRECYMTYTTERAEKEALKLYKRELKCDHQYAIEAYCRDWSLSGITKSLAFAQKVNQAQHVLNLKTKTEM
;
A
#
# COMPACT_ATOMS: atom_id res chain seq x y z
N MET A 1 -5.36 -3.18 11.66
CA MET A 1 -4.47 -3.89 10.71
C MET A 1 -3.05 -4.07 11.25
N ASN A 2 -2.49 -3.12 11.97
CA ASN A 2 -1.16 -3.21 12.61
C ASN A 2 -0.88 -4.55 13.30
N SER A 3 -1.79 -5.01 14.18
CA SER A 3 -1.64 -6.30 14.88
C SER A 3 -1.52 -7.51 13.92
N VAL A 4 -2.27 -7.49 12.82
CA VAL A 4 -2.24 -8.56 11.82
C VAL A 4 -0.90 -8.62 11.09
N VAL A 5 -0.42 -7.47 10.59
CA VAL A 5 0.84 -7.42 9.84
C VAL A 5 2.05 -7.67 10.74
N ARG A 6 2.01 -7.22 12.00
CA ARG A 6 3.03 -7.55 13.00
C ARG A 6 3.12 -9.06 13.22
N GLN A 7 2.00 -9.74 13.48
CA GLN A 7 1.97 -11.19 13.67
C GLN A 7 2.47 -11.95 12.43
N MET A 8 2.16 -11.47 11.22
CA MET A 8 2.71 -12.04 9.99
C MET A 8 4.23 -11.88 9.93
N TRP A 9 4.74 -10.69 10.24
CA TRP A 9 6.17 -10.40 10.26
C TRP A 9 6.90 -11.27 11.31
N GLU A 10 6.38 -11.40 12.52
CA GLU A 10 6.92 -12.28 13.57
C GLU A 10 6.98 -13.76 13.15
N GLN A 11 6.19 -14.16 12.13
CA GLN A 11 6.22 -15.49 11.50
C GLN A 11 7.10 -15.54 10.24
N ASN A 12 8.09 -14.66 10.12
CA ASN A 12 9.01 -14.56 8.97
C ASN A 12 8.31 -14.29 7.63
N THR A 13 7.24 -13.51 7.64
CA THR A 13 6.60 -12.99 6.43
C THR A 13 7.16 -11.60 6.15
N ASP A 14 7.69 -11.36 4.96
CA ASP A 14 8.04 -10.02 4.52
C ASP A 14 6.76 -9.21 4.30
N VAL A 15 6.74 -8.00 4.85
CA VAL A 15 5.59 -7.09 4.81
C VAL A 15 5.92 -5.89 3.95
N VAL A 16 5.03 -5.56 3.02
CA VAL A 16 5.05 -4.33 2.24
C VAL A 16 3.69 -3.64 2.40
N LEU A 17 3.71 -2.40 2.82
CA LEU A 17 2.51 -1.61 3.10
C LEU A 17 2.47 -0.37 2.21
N VAL A 18 1.29 -0.06 1.68
CA VAL A 18 0.95 1.24 1.12
C VAL A 18 0.05 1.92 2.13
N ASP A 19 0.56 2.98 2.75
CA ASP A 19 -0.07 3.72 3.85
C ASP A 19 -0.46 5.13 3.37
N THR A 20 -1.58 5.64 3.87
CA THR A 20 -2.12 6.95 3.49
C THR A 20 -2.47 7.85 4.67
N ASP A 21 -2.25 7.41 5.90
CA ASP A 21 -2.62 8.15 7.12
C ASP A 21 -1.55 8.06 8.22
N ASN A 22 -0.29 7.76 7.86
CA ASN A 22 0.80 7.54 8.81
C ASN A 22 0.48 6.49 9.90
N SER A 23 -0.27 5.45 9.52
CA SER A 23 -0.81 4.46 10.46
C SER A 23 0.21 3.41 10.90
N TYR A 24 1.31 3.23 10.15
CA TYR A 24 2.31 2.19 10.39
C TYR A 24 3.69 2.73 10.78
N GLU A 25 3.87 4.04 10.94
CA GLU A 25 5.15 4.66 11.31
C GLU A 25 5.72 4.03 12.59
N GLY A 26 4.93 3.97 13.67
CA GLY A 26 5.35 3.43 14.95
C GLY A 26 5.70 1.94 14.89
N LEU A 27 4.90 1.13 14.19
CA LEU A 27 5.20 -0.29 13.99
C LEU A 27 6.46 -0.48 13.15
N CYS A 28 6.62 0.28 12.07
CA CYS A 28 7.81 0.21 11.23
C CYS A 28 9.08 0.53 12.01
N GLU A 29 9.05 1.57 12.83
CA GLU A 29 10.16 1.93 13.71
C GLU A 29 10.43 0.85 14.77
N TYR A 30 9.37 0.27 15.35
CA TYR A 30 9.48 -0.79 16.37
C TYR A 30 10.18 -2.05 15.83
N VAL A 31 9.86 -2.46 14.59
CA VAL A 31 10.46 -3.66 13.98
C VAL A 31 11.79 -3.39 13.26
N GLY A 32 12.26 -2.12 13.24
CA GLY A 32 13.47 -1.70 12.51
C GLY A 32 13.30 -1.78 11.00
N GLY A 33 12.07 -1.58 10.51
CA GLY A 33 11.73 -1.61 9.09
C GLY A 33 12.11 -0.34 8.33
N LYS A 34 11.88 -0.36 7.03
CA LYS A 34 12.12 0.78 6.14
C LYS A 34 10.84 1.59 5.93
N TYR A 35 10.82 2.83 6.41
CA TYR A 35 9.74 3.78 6.20
C TYR A 35 10.13 4.75 5.09
N ILE A 36 9.35 4.82 4.01
CA ILE A 36 9.59 5.64 2.83
C ILE A 36 8.39 6.55 2.66
N SER A 37 8.54 7.82 3.01
CA SER A 37 7.49 8.82 2.86
C SER A 37 7.68 9.59 1.55
N TYR A 38 6.62 9.71 0.77
CA TYR A 38 6.62 10.55 -0.41
C TYR A 38 6.58 12.03 -0.01
N THR A 39 7.53 12.79 -0.53
CA THR A 39 7.51 14.26 -0.50
C THR A 39 7.89 14.79 -1.89
N GLU A 40 7.56 16.04 -2.18
CA GLU A 40 7.98 16.67 -3.44
C GLU A 40 9.51 16.72 -3.57
N GLU A 41 10.23 16.90 -2.45
CA GLU A 41 11.71 16.92 -2.43
C GLU A 41 12.32 15.52 -2.50
N HIS A 42 11.60 14.51 -2.01
CA HIS A 42 12.02 13.10 -2.00
C HIS A 42 10.89 12.21 -2.50
N PRO A 43 10.60 12.20 -3.81
CA PRO A 43 9.58 11.34 -4.37
C PRO A 43 9.99 9.86 -4.28
N ILE A 44 9.01 8.97 -4.30
CA ILE A 44 9.25 7.54 -4.48
C ILE A 44 9.63 7.33 -5.95
N THR A 45 10.85 6.88 -6.16
CA THR A 45 11.43 6.74 -7.50
C THR A 45 11.68 5.28 -7.86
N MET A 46 11.46 4.94 -9.10
CA MET A 46 11.85 3.67 -9.68
C MET A 46 12.00 3.84 -11.20
N ASN A 47 13.14 3.44 -11.73
CA ASN A 47 13.29 3.27 -13.17
C ASN A 47 12.71 1.89 -13.58
N PRO A 48 11.47 1.85 -14.12
CA PRO A 48 10.82 0.58 -14.43
C PRO A 48 11.37 -0.08 -15.71
N PHE A 49 12.17 0.65 -16.49
CA PHE A 49 12.81 0.16 -17.70
C PHE A 49 14.16 -0.50 -17.44
N ALA A 50 14.81 -0.22 -16.30
CA ALA A 50 16.10 -0.80 -15.93
C ALA A 50 15.95 -2.28 -15.54
N ILE A 51 15.81 -3.14 -16.54
CA ILE A 51 15.61 -4.58 -16.39
C ILE A 51 16.68 -5.37 -17.15
N LYS A 52 16.89 -6.62 -16.74
CA LYS A 52 17.70 -7.59 -17.47
C LYS A 52 16.87 -8.24 -18.57
N HIS A 53 17.54 -8.79 -19.60
CA HIS A 53 16.85 -9.47 -20.71
C HIS A 53 15.92 -10.60 -20.24
N GLU A 54 16.33 -11.36 -19.23
CA GLU A 54 15.54 -12.47 -18.63
C GLU A 54 14.27 -11.99 -17.87
N GLU A 55 14.22 -10.73 -17.51
CA GLU A 55 13.08 -10.11 -16.81
C GLU A 55 12.03 -9.56 -17.80
N LEU A 56 12.42 -9.44 -19.10
CA LEU A 56 11.51 -9.01 -20.15
C LEU A 56 10.52 -10.13 -20.51
N ASN A 57 9.38 -10.11 -19.87
CA ASN A 57 8.31 -11.08 -20.07
C ASN A 57 6.98 -10.37 -20.29
N ILE A 58 5.93 -11.14 -20.61
CA ILE A 58 4.58 -10.62 -20.90
C ILE A 58 4.07 -9.73 -19.74
N GLU A 59 4.40 -10.07 -18.51
CA GLU A 59 3.93 -9.35 -17.33
C GLU A 59 4.62 -8.00 -17.19
N LYS A 60 5.94 -7.93 -17.43
CA LYS A 60 6.70 -6.68 -17.39
C LYS A 60 6.30 -5.74 -18.53
N ILE A 61 6.08 -6.28 -19.72
CA ILE A 61 5.55 -5.51 -20.86
C ILE A 61 4.15 -4.97 -20.52
N GLY A 62 3.28 -5.79 -19.92
CA GLY A 62 1.96 -5.38 -19.48
C GLY A 62 2.00 -4.27 -18.41
N PHE A 63 2.93 -4.39 -17.46
CA PHE A 63 3.17 -3.33 -16.47
C PHE A 63 3.58 -2.01 -17.11
N LEU A 64 4.63 -2.03 -17.95
CA LEU A 64 5.12 -0.83 -18.64
C LEU A 64 4.04 -0.21 -19.53
N LYS A 65 3.28 -1.03 -20.24
CA LYS A 65 2.14 -0.56 -21.01
C LYS A 65 1.11 0.17 -20.14
N ASN A 66 0.71 -0.42 -19.03
CA ASN A 66 -0.24 0.19 -18.12
C ASN A 66 0.30 1.50 -17.52
N LEU A 67 1.58 1.57 -17.20
CA LEU A 67 2.25 2.77 -16.72
C LEU A 67 2.16 3.90 -17.76
N ILE A 68 2.54 3.62 -19.01
CA ILE A 68 2.48 4.60 -20.10
C ILE A 68 1.04 5.04 -20.38
N MET A 69 0.09 4.09 -20.39
CA MET A 69 -1.33 4.39 -20.59
C MET A 69 -1.91 5.24 -19.46
N LEU A 70 -1.50 4.99 -18.22
CA LEU A 70 -1.93 5.79 -17.08
C LEU A 70 -1.47 7.25 -17.21
N ILE A 71 -0.24 7.48 -17.63
CA ILE A 71 0.28 8.82 -17.87
C ILE A 71 -0.45 9.50 -19.04
N TRP A 72 -0.64 8.76 -20.14
CA TRP A 72 -1.24 9.30 -21.36
C TRP A 72 -2.74 9.57 -21.25
N LYS A 73 -3.49 8.63 -20.64
CA LYS A 73 -4.97 8.66 -20.63
C LYS A 73 -5.54 9.07 -19.28
N GLY A 74 -4.73 9.07 -18.23
CA GLY A 74 -5.21 9.23 -16.87
C GLY A 74 -6.05 8.04 -16.38
N THR A 75 -6.63 8.17 -15.20
CA THR A 75 -7.41 7.12 -14.55
C THR A 75 -8.77 6.85 -15.19
N GLN A 76 -9.35 7.84 -15.85
CA GLN A 76 -10.69 7.79 -16.46
C GLN A 76 -10.65 7.66 -18.00
N GLY A 77 -9.47 7.69 -18.60
CA GLY A 77 -9.33 7.65 -20.05
C GLY A 77 -9.64 6.29 -20.64
N VAL A 78 -10.29 6.30 -21.80
CA VAL A 78 -10.60 5.08 -22.54
C VAL A 78 -9.40 4.72 -23.42
N VAL A 79 -8.88 3.52 -23.25
CA VAL A 79 -7.81 2.97 -24.08
C VAL A 79 -8.43 2.13 -25.19
N THR A 80 -8.15 2.48 -26.42
CA THR A 80 -8.58 1.69 -27.59
C THR A 80 -7.67 0.49 -27.79
N LYS A 81 -8.18 -0.56 -28.45
CA LYS A 81 -7.35 -1.74 -28.78
C LYS A 81 -6.17 -1.39 -29.69
N THR A 82 -6.31 -0.37 -30.51
CA THR A 82 -5.23 0.11 -31.40
C THR A 82 -4.12 0.76 -30.58
N GLU A 83 -4.45 1.62 -29.65
CA GLU A 83 -3.48 2.27 -28.77
C GLU A 83 -2.79 1.24 -27.86
N ASP A 84 -3.56 0.31 -27.29
CA ASP A 84 -3.03 -0.78 -26.45
C ASP A 84 -1.96 -1.61 -27.19
N ARG A 85 -2.26 -2.00 -28.42
CA ARG A 85 -1.32 -2.75 -29.26
C ARG A 85 -0.13 -1.91 -29.74
N LEU A 86 -0.35 -0.64 -30.05
CA LEU A 86 0.70 0.29 -30.46
C LEU A 86 1.76 0.45 -29.37
N ILE A 87 1.34 0.74 -28.15
CA ILE A 87 2.29 0.91 -27.04
C ILE A 87 2.98 -0.40 -26.70
N GLU A 88 2.28 -1.54 -26.73
CA GLU A 88 2.90 -2.85 -26.54
C GLU A 88 3.99 -3.13 -27.59
N GLN A 89 3.74 -2.81 -28.85
CA GLN A 89 4.71 -2.96 -29.94
C GLN A 89 5.93 -2.06 -29.72
N VAL A 90 5.72 -0.78 -29.41
CA VAL A 90 6.80 0.19 -29.18
C VAL A 90 7.68 -0.22 -28.01
N ILE A 91 7.10 -0.73 -26.92
CA ILE A 91 7.86 -1.24 -25.77
C ILE A 91 8.73 -2.43 -26.19
N LYS A 92 8.20 -3.40 -26.94
CA LYS A 92 8.97 -4.56 -27.42
C LYS A 92 10.12 -4.14 -28.32
N GLU A 93 9.84 -3.29 -29.32
CA GLU A 93 10.85 -2.78 -30.25
C GLU A 93 11.94 -1.95 -29.53
N TYR A 94 11.57 -1.17 -28.50
CA TYR A 94 12.53 -0.43 -27.65
C TYR A 94 13.53 -1.37 -26.96
N PHE A 95 13.04 -2.46 -26.38
CA PHE A 95 13.94 -3.45 -25.74
C PHE A 95 14.76 -4.23 -26.78
N ASP A 96 14.23 -4.48 -27.96
CA ASP A 96 15.00 -5.10 -29.05
C ASP A 96 16.13 -4.18 -29.52
N GLU A 97 15.90 -2.86 -29.60
CA GLU A 97 16.95 -1.88 -29.90
C GLU A 97 18.07 -1.85 -28.84
N TYR A 98 17.75 -2.12 -27.58
CA TYR A 98 18.74 -2.22 -26.52
C TYR A 98 19.45 -3.57 -26.46
N PHE A 99 18.69 -4.67 -26.36
CA PHE A 99 19.26 -6.00 -26.10
C PHE A 99 19.87 -6.64 -27.35
N VAL A 100 19.24 -6.44 -28.51
CA VAL A 100 19.63 -7.09 -29.76
C VAL A 100 20.46 -6.15 -30.64
N ASN A 101 19.91 -4.99 -30.99
CA ASN A 101 20.50 -4.10 -31.96
C ASN A 101 21.61 -3.19 -31.38
N ARG A 102 21.65 -3.04 -30.05
CA ARG A 102 22.64 -2.22 -29.33
C ARG A 102 22.67 -0.76 -29.75
N ARG A 103 21.51 -0.19 -30.15
CA ARG A 103 21.38 1.22 -30.58
C ARG A 103 21.00 2.16 -29.44
N ILE A 104 20.49 1.62 -28.31
CA ILE A 104 20.17 2.35 -27.11
C ILE A 104 21.25 2.04 -26.07
N GLU A 105 21.82 3.06 -25.44
CA GLU A 105 22.96 2.91 -24.51
C GLU A 105 22.51 2.51 -23.11
N ASN A 106 21.38 3.03 -22.64
CA ASN A 106 20.83 2.73 -21.31
C ASN A 106 19.32 2.59 -21.36
N LEU A 107 18.77 1.85 -20.40
CA LEU A 107 17.34 1.66 -20.22
C LEU A 107 16.82 2.66 -19.18
N SER A 108 15.96 3.59 -19.59
CA SER A 108 15.29 4.55 -18.72
C SER A 108 13.98 5.03 -19.36
N PHE A 109 13.13 5.71 -18.59
CA PHE A 109 11.98 6.38 -19.17
C PHE A 109 12.40 7.45 -20.19
N ASN A 110 13.50 8.17 -19.93
CA ASN A 110 14.00 9.18 -20.87
C ASN A 110 14.31 8.59 -22.23
N THR A 111 15.09 7.51 -22.30
CA THR A 111 15.44 6.86 -23.58
C THR A 111 14.25 6.18 -24.23
N PHE A 112 13.30 5.64 -23.44
CA PHE A 112 12.04 5.14 -23.97
C PHE A 112 11.20 6.26 -24.60
N TYR A 113 11.06 7.39 -23.91
CA TYR A 113 10.32 8.55 -24.43
C TYR A 113 10.92 9.05 -25.75
N GLU A 114 12.24 9.27 -25.79
CA GLU A 114 12.96 9.69 -27.00
C GLU A 114 12.75 8.72 -28.17
N TYR A 115 12.81 7.41 -27.90
CA TYR A 115 12.52 6.38 -28.89
C TYR A 115 11.06 6.42 -29.35
N SER A 116 10.14 6.51 -28.43
CA SER A 116 8.70 6.41 -28.68
C SER A 116 8.16 7.57 -29.54
N ILE A 117 8.61 8.81 -29.29
CA ILE A 117 8.17 9.99 -30.06
C ILE A 117 8.63 9.96 -31.53
N VAL A 118 9.67 9.19 -31.84
CA VAL A 118 10.14 8.97 -33.22
C VAL A 118 9.44 7.75 -33.83
N ARG A 119 9.33 6.66 -33.09
CA ARG A 119 8.86 5.38 -33.63
C ARG A 119 7.34 5.31 -33.80
N ILE A 120 6.57 5.91 -32.89
CA ILE A 120 5.09 5.90 -32.94
C ILE A 120 4.55 6.51 -34.25
N PRO A 121 5.00 7.73 -34.68
CA PRO A 121 4.59 8.30 -35.97
C PRO A 121 4.86 7.39 -37.16
N GLN A 122 6.01 6.71 -37.20
CA GLN A 122 6.35 5.76 -38.25
C GLN A 122 5.39 4.58 -38.30
N ILE A 123 5.07 3.96 -37.14
CA ILE A 123 4.12 2.85 -37.08
C ILE A 123 2.72 3.29 -37.51
N ILE A 124 2.31 4.50 -37.17
CA ILE A 124 1.03 5.08 -37.59
C ILE A 124 0.97 5.22 -39.12
N GLU A 125 2.03 5.73 -39.73
CA GLU A 125 2.14 5.87 -41.18
C GLU A 125 2.19 4.51 -41.88
N GLU A 126 3.08 3.61 -41.44
CA GLU A 126 3.26 2.26 -41.98
C GLU A 126 1.94 1.47 -41.99
N ASN A 127 1.13 1.59 -40.95
CA ASN A 127 -0.11 0.82 -40.77
C ASN A 127 -1.38 1.64 -41.07
N LYS A 128 -1.25 2.91 -41.50
CA LYS A 128 -2.37 3.81 -41.79
C LYS A 128 -3.37 3.93 -40.62
N LEU A 129 -2.83 4.00 -39.39
CA LEU A 129 -3.66 4.11 -38.19
C LEU A 129 -4.27 5.52 -38.08
N SER A 130 -5.45 5.62 -37.50
CA SER A 130 -6.16 6.89 -37.27
C SER A 130 -6.73 6.96 -35.87
N GLY A 131 -7.05 8.17 -35.40
CA GLY A 131 -7.67 8.40 -34.12
C GLY A 131 -6.70 8.34 -32.91
N ILE A 132 -5.39 8.42 -33.15
CA ILE A 132 -4.36 8.42 -32.11
C ILE A 132 -3.93 9.86 -31.84
N ASP A 133 -4.10 10.33 -30.59
CA ASP A 133 -3.71 11.66 -30.16
C ASP A 133 -2.24 11.72 -29.75
N LEU A 134 -1.36 11.92 -30.75
CA LEU A 134 0.08 12.04 -30.53
C LEU A 134 0.46 13.35 -29.80
N ALA A 135 -0.32 14.41 -29.99
CA ALA A 135 -0.03 15.67 -29.31
C ALA A 135 -0.20 15.54 -27.79
N ALA A 136 -1.31 14.91 -27.39
CA ALA A 136 -1.54 14.59 -25.97
C ALA A 136 -0.49 13.61 -25.42
N TYR A 137 -0.14 12.55 -26.18
CA TYR A 137 0.92 11.61 -25.79
C TYR A 137 2.23 12.34 -25.49
N ASN A 138 2.73 13.10 -26.44
CA ASN A 138 4.00 13.83 -26.31
C ASN A 138 3.97 14.85 -25.17
N TYR A 139 2.86 15.57 -25.02
CA TYR A 139 2.71 16.60 -24.00
C TYR A 139 2.68 16.02 -22.59
N LEU A 140 1.84 15.00 -22.35
CA LEU A 140 1.64 14.43 -21.01
C LEU A 140 2.85 13.62 -20.53
N LEU A 141 3.48 12.84 -21.41
CA LEU A 141 4.66 12.06 -21.01
C LEU A 141 5.88 12.96 -20.75
N LYS A 142 5.90 14.18 -21.32
CA LYS A 142 7.01 15.11 -21.13
C LYS A 142 7.20 15.53 -19.66
N ASP A 143 6.17 15.48 -18.83
CA ASP A 143 6.29 15.78 -17.39
C ASP A 143 7.20 14.80 -16.65
N PHE A 144 7.37 13.58 -17.15
CA PHE A 144 8.25 12.54 -16.62
C PHE A 144 9.59 12.44 -17.35
N TYR A 145 9.76 13.21 -18.43
CA TYR A 145 10.98 13.30 -19.19
C TYR A 145 11.91 14.37 -18.59
N LYS A 146 13.17 14.33 -18.97
CA LYS A 146 14.25 15.24 -18.58
C LYS A 146 13.81 16.71 -18.57
N GLY A 147 13.92 17.36 -17.42
CA GLY A 147 13.47 18.73 -17.18
C GLY A 147 11.97 18.88 -16.90
N GLY A 148 11.21 17.79 -16.84
CA GLY A 148 9.80 17.77 -16.41
C GLY A 148 9.64 17.73 -14.90
N SER A 149 8.44 18.04 -14.42
CA SER A 149 8.13 18.13 -12.97
C SER A 149 8.34 16.81 -12.21
N HIS A 150 8.20 15.69 -12.90
CA HIS A 150 8.28 14.34 -12.33
C HIS A 150 9.43 13.51 -12.94
N GLU A 151 10.47 14.16 -13.45
CA GLU A 151 11.61 13.51 -14.11
C GLU A 151 12.19 12.36 -13.27
N VAL A 152 12.43 12.60 -11.98
CA VAL A 152 13.10 11.63 -11.09
C VAL A 152 12.25 10.40 -10.82
N THR A 153 10.92 10.51 -10.85
CA THR A 153 9.99 9.44 -10.48
C THR A 153 10.21 8.16 -11.28
N LEU A 154 10.49 8.27 -12.58
CA LEU A 154 10.64 7.13 -13.50
C LEU A 154 12.05 6.93 -14.05
N ASN A 155 13.03 7.75 -13.65
CA ASN A 155 14.38 7.69 -14.19
C ASN A 155 15.45 7.33 -13.17
N GLU A 156 15.18 7.42 -11.88
CA GLU A 156 16.11 7.02 -10.85
C GLU A 156 15.93 5.55 -10.48
N ASN A 157 17.06 4.85 -10.32
CA ASN A 157 17.03 3.44 -9.94
C ASN A 157 16.64 3.28 -8.48
N LEU A 158 15.76 2.32 -8.22
CA LEU A 158 15.44 1.87 -6.87
C LEU A 158 16.68 1.33 -6.17
N ASP A 159 16.85 1.64 -4.88
CA ASP A 159 17.87 0.99 -4.07
C ASP A 159 17.54 -0.51 -3.92
N THR A 160 18.38 -1.35 -4.53
CA THR A 160 18.19 -2.82 -4.52
C THR A 160 18.23 -3.43 -3.12
N LYS A 161 18.81 -2.74 -2.12
CA LYS A 161 18.77 -3.16 -0.72
C LYS A 161 17.35 -3.22 -0.17
N LEU A 162 16.43 -2.47 -0.78
CA LEU A 162 15.02 -2.52 -0.41
C LEU A 162 14.42 -3.93 -0.52
N PHE A 163 14.91 -4.76 -1.44
CA PHE A 163 14.45 -6.14 -1.56
C PHE A 163 14.86 -7.03 -0.37
N ASP A 164 15.87 -6.65 0.40
CA ASP A 164 16.32 -7.38 1.58
C ASP A 164 15.57 -6.99 2.85
N GLU A 165 14.90 -5.84 2.86
CA GLU A 165 14.09 -5.39 3.98
C GLU A 165 12.90 -6.32 4.21
N THR A 166 12.65 -6.67 5.46
CA THR A 166 11.54 -7.58 5.85
C THR A 166 10.24 -6.84 6.15
N PHE A 167 10.33 -5.53 6.42
CA PHE A 167 9.18 -4.67 6.69
C PHE A 167 9.37 -3.33 6.01
N ILE A 168 8.52 -3.02 5.03
CA ILE A 168 8.59 -1.80 4.23
C ILE A 168 7.24 -1.09 4.30
N VAL A 169 7.26 0.19 4.59
CA VAL A 169 6.10 1.08 4.51
C VAL A 169 6.36 2.16 3.47
N PHE A 170 5.47 2.26 2.50
CA PHE A 170 5.40 3.38 1.57
C PHE A 170 4.26 4.30 2.02
N GLU A 171 4.62 5.44 2.58
CA GLU A 171 3.67 6.47 3.02
C GLU A 171 3.45 7.47 1.88
N ILE A 172 2.23 7.52 1.38
CA ILE A 172 1.84 8.31 0.21
C ILE A 172 0.66 9.24 0.47
N ASP A 173 0.42 9.62 1.74
CA ASP A 173 -0.67 10.54 2.13
C ASP A 173 -0.61 11.87 1.40
N SER A 174 0.59 12.41 1.20
CA SER A 174 0.80 13.71 0.53
C SER A 174 0.29 13.77 -0.90
N ILE A 175 0.17 12.64 -1.58
CA ILE A 175 -0.33 12.52 -2.95
C ILE A 175 -1.67 11.79 -3.06
N LYS A 176 -2.32 11.49 -1.94
CA LYS A 176 -3.56 10.66 -1.91
C LYS A 176 -4.72 11.23 -2.72
N ASP A 177 -4.74 12.53 -2.94
CA ASP A 177 -5.78 13.22 -3.71
C ASP A 177 -5.31 13.61 -5.13
N ASP A 178 -4.07 13.30 -5.50
CA ASP A 178 -3.57 13.49 -6.85
C ASP A 178 -4.05 12.36 -7.78
N PRO A 179 -4.85 12.66 -8.82
CA PRO A 179 -5.48 11.65 -9.67
C PRO A 179 -4.48 10.91 -10.58
N LEU A 180 -3.27 11.40 -10.75
CA LEU A 180 -2.21 10.77 -11.54
C LEU A 180 -1.13 10.15 -10.66
N LEU A 181 -0.56 10.91 -9.72
CA LEU A 181 0.58 10.44 -8.92
C LEU A 181 0.20 9.30 -7.97
N PHE A 182 -0.96 9.35 -7.32
CA PHE A 182 -1.37 8.30 -6.40
C PHE A 182 -1.45 6.91 -7.07
N PRO A 183 -2.21 6.73 -8.17
CA PRO A 183 -2.26 5.45 -8.86
C PRO A 183 -0.92 5.07 -9.50
N LEU A 184 -0.14 6.03 -10.00
CA LEU A 184 1.16 5.78 -10.61
C LEU A 184 2.17 5.25 -9.58
N VAL A 185 2.30 5.92 -8.43
CA VAL A 185 3.20 5.49 -7.34
C VAL A 185 2.74 4.16 -6.77
N THR A 186 1.43 3.95 -6.60
CA THR A 186 0.88 2.65 -6.18
C THR A 186 1.25 1.54 -7.17
N LEU A 187 1.18 1.81 -8.47
CA LEU A 187 1.59 0.86 -9.51
C LEU A 187 3.08 0.51 -9.41
N ILE A 188 3.93 1.51 -9.17
CA ILE A 188 5.36 1.32 -8.91
C ILE A 188 5.59 0.41 -7.70
N ILE A 189 4.92 0.67 -6.58
CA ILE A 189 5.06 -0.13 -5.35
C ILE A 189 4.60 -1.57 -5.59
N MET A 190 3.54 -1.78 -6.36
CA MET A 190 3.09 -3.12 -6.75
C MET A 190 4.14 -3.85 -7.61
N ASP A 191 4.83 -3.17 -8.52
CA ASP A 191 5.92 -3.77 -9.31
C ASP A 191 7.13 -4.13 -8.41
N VAL A 192 7.48 -3.26 -7.46
CA VAL A 192 8.50 -3.57 -6.43
C VAL A 192 8.13 -4.84 -5.66
N PHE A 193 6.86 -4.98 -5.27
CA PHE A 193 6.40 -6.18 -4.58
C PHE A 193 6.47 -7.42 -5.48
N ILE A 194 6.12 -7.32 -6.77
CA ILE A 194 6.22 -8.42 -7.73
C ILE A 194 7.68 -8.85 -7.91
N GLN A 195 8.62 -7.90 -8.01
CA GLN A 195 10.04 -8.22 -8.07
C GLN A 195 10.50 -8.93 -6.80
N LYS A 196 10.12 -8.42 -5.63
CA LYS A 196 10.39 -9.06 -4.33
C LYS A 196 9.82 -10.47 -4.26
N MET A 197 8.59 -10.70 -4.75
CA MET A 197 7.98 -12.04 -4.82
C MET A 197 8.83 -13.04 -5.61
N ARG A 198 9.47 -12.61 -6.68
CA ARG A 198 10.30 -13.48 -7.55
C ARG A 198 11.66 -13.78 -6.96
N ILE A 199 12.27 -12.80 -6.31
CA ILE A 199 13.63 -12.91 -5.73
C ILE A 199 13.61 -13.72 -4.44
N LYS A 200 12.66 -13.43 -3.54
CA LYS A 200 12.59 -14.03 -2.19
C LYS A 200 11.74 -15.31 -2.19
N LYS A 201 12.13 -16.30 -1.39
CA LYS A 201 11.44 -17.60 -1.28
C LYS A 201 10.54 -17.72 -0.04
N ASN A 202 10.68 -16.81 0.93
CA ASN A 202 9.85 -16.77 2.13
C ASN A 202 8.42 -16.29 1.85
N ARG A 203 7.55 -16.25 2.87
CA ARG A 203 6.20 -15.67 2.77
C ARG A 203 6.28 -14.15 2.62
N LYS A 204 5.34 -13.57 1.90
CA LYS A 204 5.25 -12.12 1.69
C LYS A 204 3.80 -11.66 1.71
N VAL A 205 3.59 -10.44 2.16
CA VAL A 205 2.28 -9.78 2.09
C VAL A 205 2.42 -8.35 1.60
N LEU A 206 1.54 -7.97 0.68
CA LEU A 206 1.29 -6.58 0.33
C LEU A 206 -0.06 -6.17 0.91
N VAL A 207 -0.11 -5.07 1.64
CA VAL A 207 -1.36 -4.46 2.11
C VAL A 207 -1.47 -3.06 1.53
N ILE A 208 -2.62 -2.74 0.94
CA ILE A 208 -2.91 -1.44 0.34
C ILE A 208 -4.06 -0.82 1.15
N GLU A 209 -3.74 0.23 1.91
CA GLU A 209 -4.75 1.07 2.57
C GLU A 209 -5.43 1.97 1.56
N GLU A 210 -6.69 2.30 1.80
CA GLU A 210 -7.52 3.13 0.91
C GLU A 210 -7.46 2.66 -0.56
N ALA A 211 -7.41 1.35 -0.75
CA ALA A 211 -7.18 0.69 -2.05
C ALA A 211 -8.15 1.16 -3.14
N TRP A 212 -9.35 1.64 -2.78
CA TRP A 212 -10.36 2.12 -3.71
C TRP A 212 -9.87 3.28 -4.58
N LYS A 213 -9.00 4.17 -4.06
CA LYS A 213 -8.42 5.26 -4.84
C LYS A 213 -7.52 4.75 -5.96
N ALA A 214 -6.72 3.72 -5.68
CA ALA A 214 -5.91 3.06 -6.69
C ALA A 214 -6.75 2.26 -7.70
N ILE A 215 -7.86 1.68 -7.23
CA ILE A 215 -8.74 0.80 -8.00
C ILE A 215 -9.70 1.57 -8.91
N ALA A 216 -9.86 2.87 -8.74
CA ALA A 216 -10.75 3.72 -9.54
C ALA A 216 -10.43 3.67 -11.04
N SER A 217 -9.19 3.31 -11.42
CA SER A 217 -8.79 3.11 -12.81
C SER A 217 -9.00 1.66 -13.28
N PRO A 218 -9.66 1.42 -14.43
CA PRO A 218 -9.80 0.08 -15.01
C PRO A 218 -8.46 -0.63 -15.23
N MET A 219 -7.41 0.10 -15.61
CA MET A 219 -6.06 -0.45 -15.80
C MET A 219 -5.47 -0.95 -14.48
N MET A 220 -5.60 -0.16 -13.41
CA MET A 220 -5.15 -0.55 -12.09
C MET A 220 -5.93 -1.76 -11.57
N ALA A 221 -7.24 -1.79 -11.79
CA ALA A 221 -8.09 -2.90 -11.40
C ALA A 221 -7.65 -4.22 -12.06
N GLU A 222 -7.31 -4.22 -13.35
CA GLU A 222 -6.77 -5.41 -14.04
C GLU A 222 -5.40 -5.82 -13.49
N TYR A 223 -4.55 -4.86 -13.13
CA TYR A 223 -3.24 -5.16 -12.53
C TYR A 223 -3.37 -5.75 -11.11
N ILE A 224 -4.27 -5.23 -10.29
CA ILE A 224 -4.60 -5.80 -8.99
C ILE A 224 -5.16 -7.22 -9.14
N LYS A 225 -6.04 -7.43 -10.10
CA LYS A 225 -6.58 -8.77 -10.44
C LYS A 225 -5.46 -9.75 -10.82
N TYR A 226 -4.51 -9.32 -11.63
CA TYR A 226 -3.32 -10.10 -11.95
C TYR A 226 -2.53 -10.44 -10.68
N LEU A 227 -2.28 -9.45 -9.82
CA LEU A 227 -1.54 -9.62 -8.58
C LEU A 227 -2.21 -10.65 -7.65
N TYR A 228 -3.52 -10.55 -7.41
CA TYR A 228 -4.28 -11.52 -6.61
C TYR A 228 -4.19 -12.95 -7.15
N LYS A 229 -4.30 -13.12 -8.48
CA LYS A 229 -4.19 -14.44 -9.11
C LYS A 229 -2.80 -15.03 -9.07
N THR A 230 -1.77 -14.17 -9.05
CA THR A 230 -0.37 -14.58 -9.20
C THR A 230 0.34 -14.75 -7.86
N ALA A 231 0.01 -13.93 -6.85
CA ALA A 231 0.68 -13.89 -5.56
C ALA A 231 0.81 -15.28 -4.91
N ARG A 232 -0.24 -16.10 -4.96
CA ARG A 232 -0.25 -17.45 -4.37
C ARG A 232 0.88 -18.35 -4.90
N LYS A 233 1.26 -18.22 -6.17
CA LYS A 233 2.34 -19.03 -6.78
C LYS A 233 3.71 -18.73 -6.17
N PHE A 234 3.87 -17.55 -5.56
CA PHE A 234 5.12 -17.05 -5.00
C PHE A 234 5.10 -16.97 -3.46
N TRP A 235 4.21 -17.71 -2.81
CA TRP A 235 4.05 -17.66 -1.35
C TRP A 235 3.75 -16.23 -0.84
N ALA A 236 2.97 -15.51 -1.62
CA ALA A 236 2.57 -14.16 -1.30
C ALA A 236 1.06 -14.04 -1.14
N SER A 237 0.63 -13.05 -0.38
CA SER A 237 -0.76 -12.63 -0.24
C SER A 237 -0.90 -11.14 -0.48
N VAL A 238 -2.11 -10.72 -0.85
CA VAL A 238 -2.46 -9.33 -1.05
C VAL A 238 -3.68 -9.04 -0.20
N GLY A 239 -3.60 -7.99 0.61
CA GLY A 239 -4.69 -7.45 1.39
C GLY A 239 -5.05 -6.06 0.89
N VAL A 240 -6.33 -5.76 0.84
CA VAL A 240 -6.85 -4.41 0.63
C VAL A 240 -7.66 -4.00 1.83
N VAL A 241 -7.51 -2.76 2.24
CA VAL A 241 -8.24 -2.16 3.34
C VAL A 241 -9.04 -0.98 2.79
N THR A 242 -10.28 -0.87 3.22
CA THR A 242 -11.15 0.26 2.88
C THR A 242 -12.07 0.57 4.05
N GLN A 243 -12.46 1.82 4.17
CA GLN A 243 -13.44 2.26 5.16
C GLN A 243 -14.88 1.96 4.72
N GLU A 244 -15.11 1.92 3.40
CA GLU A 244 -16.43 1.63 2.82
C GLU A 244 -16.32 0.53 1.76
N ILE A 245 -17.11 -0.53 1.93
CA ILE A 245 -17.12 -1.63 0.95
C ILE A 245 -17.67 -1.18 -0.42
N GLN A 246 -18.46 -0.13 -0.45
CA GLN A 246 -19.02 0.42 -1.69
C GLN A 246 -17.92 0.87 -2.66
N ASP A 247 -16.79 1.31 -2.13
CA ASP A 247 -15.62 1.69 -2.92
C ASP A 247 -15.06 0.52 -3.73
N ILE A 248 -15.13 -0.70 -3.17
CA ILE A 248 -14.72 -1.93 -3.84
C ILE A 248 -15.82 -2.44 -4.77
N VAL A 249 -17.07 -2.33 -4.37
CA VAL A 249 -18.23 -2.87 -5.11
C VAL A 249 -18.56 -2.04 -6.34
N GLY A 250 -18.30 -0.73 -6.32
CA GLY A 250 -18.56 0.20 -7.41
C GLY A 250 -17.84 -0.12 -8.72
N SER A 251 -16.74 -0.91 -8.66
CA SER A 251 -16.05 -1.40 -9.84
C SER A 251 -16.35 -2.89 -10.07
N PRO A 252 -17.08 -3.28 -11.14
CA PRO A 252 -17.34 -4.69 -11.46
C PRO A 252 -16.08 -5.53 -11.59
N ILE A 253 -15.02 -4.96 -12.15
CA ILE A 253 -13.73 -5.64 -12.35
C ILE A 253 -13.08 -5.96 -11.00
N VAL A 254 -13.15 -5.02 -10.07
CA VAL A 254 -12.55 -5.18 -8.72
C VAL A 254 -13.35 -6.16 -7.87
N LYS A 255 -14.68 -6.09 -7.93
CA LYS A 255 -15.55 -7.04 -7.26
C LYS A 255 -15.18 -8.46 -7.61
N GLU A 256 -15.05 -8.77 -8.91
CA GLU A 256 -14.63 -10.09 -9.37
C GLU A 256 -13.17 -10.42 -9.02
N ALA A 257 -12.28 -9.44 -9.05
CA ALA A 257 -10.87 -9.67 -8.82
C ALA A 257 -10.53 -9.87 -7.34
N ILE A 258 -11.03 -9.02 -6.48
CA ILE A 258 -10.70 -9.02 -5.05
C ILE A 258 -11.58 -10.00 -4.31
N ILE A 259 -12.89 -9.86 -4.38
CA ILE A 259 -13.82 -10.64 -3.55
C ILE A 259 -13.75 -12.13 -3.89
N ASN A 260 -13.75 -12.47 -5.18
CA ASN A 260 -13.71 -13.88 -5.60
C ASN A 260 -12.35 -14.56 -5.36
N ASN A 261 -11.29 -13.79 -5.17
CA ASN A 261 -9.94 -14.33 -4.89
C ASN A 261 -9.50 -14.11 -3.43
N SER A 262 -10.35 -13.52 -2.58
CA SER A 262 -10.04 -13.33 -1.17
C SER A 262 -10.47 -14.55 -0.36
N ASP A 263 -9.50 -15.24 0.22
CA ASP A 263 -9.75 -16.38 1.12
C ASP A 263 -10.24 -15.95 2.51
N VAL A 264 -9.91 -14.72 2.92
CA VAL A 264 -10.22 -14.17 4.24
C VAL A 264 -10.89 -12.80 4.08
N VAL A 265 -12.00 -12.60 4.79
CA VAL A 265 -12.69 -11.31 4.92
C VAL A 265 -12.75 -10.94 6.39
N MET A 266 -12.31 -9.73 6.71
CA MET A 266 -12.36 -9.18 8.06
C MET A 266 -13.28 -7.96 8.08
N LEU A 267 -14.26 -7.94 8.96
CA LEU A 267 -15.20 -6.83 9.12
C LEU A 267 -15.17 -6.31 10.55
N LEU A 268 -14.98 -5.01 10.69
CA LEU A 268 -15.17 -4.29 11.94
C LEU A 268 -16.66 -3.95 12.12
N ASP A 269 -17.00 -3.14 13.12
CA ASP A 269 -18.38 -2.73 13.40
C ASP A 269 -19.04 -2.08 12.18
N GLN A 270 -20.11 -2.70 11.69
CA GLN A 270 -20.90 -2.26 10.54
C GLN A 270 -22.23 -1.60 10.94
N SER A 271 -22.39 -1.18 12.18
CA SER A 271 -23.64 -0.61 12.69
C SER A 271 -24.12 0.62 11.94
N LYS A 272 -23.19 1.42 11.40
CA LYS A 272 -23.47 2.59 10.55
C LYS A 272 -24.20 2.23 9.24
N PHE A 273 -23.95 1.04 8.73
CA PHE A 273 -24.42 0.61 7.40
C PHE A 273 -25.60 -0.36 7.48
N ARG A 274 -26.25 -0.48 8.64
CA ARG A 274 -27.32 -1.48 8.88
C ARG A 274 -28.44 -1.42 7.85
N GLU A 275 -28.86 -0.22 7.44
CA GLU A 275 -29.94 -0.03 6.48
C GLU A 275 -29.56 -0.39 5.03
N ARG A 276 -28.27 -0.39 4.72
CA ARG A 276 -27.73 -0.71 3.37
C ARG A 276 -26.92 -2.01 3.37
N PHE A 277 -27.04 -2.81 4.43
CA PHE A 277 -26.20 -3.99 4.61
C PHE A 277 -26.54 -5.14 3.64
N ASP A 278 -27.71 -5.12 3.00
CA ASP A 278 -28.09 -6.16 2.03
C ASP A 278 -27.16 -6.19 0.80
N GLU A 279 -26.67 -5.05 0.36
CA GLU A 279 -25.68 -4.97 -0.71
C GLU A 279 -24.36 -5.60 -0.31
N ILE A 280 -23.87 -5.30 0.90
CA ILE A 280 -22.67 -5.88 1.51
C ILE A 280 -22.84 -7.39 1.65
N LYS A 281 -23.98 -7.83 2.17
CA LYS A 281 -24.35 -9.23 2.34
C LYS A 281 -24.26 -9.98 1.01
N THR A 282 -24.90 -9.44 -0.03
CA THR A 282 -24.94 -10.06 -1.36
C THR A 282 -23.56 -10.10 -1.98
N THR A 283 -22.80 -9.03 -1.89
CA THR A 283 -21.49 -8.88 -2.49
C THR A 283 -20.46 -9.82 -1.86
N LEU A 284 -20.46 -9.89 -0.53
CA LEU A 284 -19.55 -10.77 0.22
C LEU A 284 -20.09 -12.20 0.36
N GLY A 285 -21.30 -12.49 -0.11
CA GLY A 285 -21.94 -13.82 0.06
C GLY A 285 -22.12 -14.20 1.52
N LEU A 286 -22.54 -13.24 2.38
CA LEU A 286 -22.77 -13.48 3.81
C LEU A 286 -24.10 -14.17 4.05
N THR A 287 -24.13 -15.10 5.01
CA THR A 287 -25.37 -15.71 5.47
C THR A 287 -26.12 -14.81 6.46
N ASP A 288 -27.41 -15.10 6.71
CA ASP A 288 -28.17 -14.39 7.76
C ASP A 288 -27.55 -14.55 9.14
N VAL A 289 -26.91 -15.70 9.38
CA VAL A 289 -26.17 -15.97 10.63
C VAL A 289 -24.94 -15.08 10.73
N ASP A 290 -24.19 -14.92 9.63
CA ASP A 290 -23.02 -14.02 9.60
C ASP A 290 -23.44 -12.57 9.87
N CYS A 291 -24.52 -12.12 9.24
CA CYS A 291 -25.07 -10.78 9.46
C CYS A 291 -25.44 -10.54 10.94
N LYS A 292 -26.12 -11.51 11.58
CA LYS A 292 -26.41 -11.44 13.01
C LYS A 292 -25.15 -11.33 13.86
N LYS A 293 -24.11 -12.13 13.57
CA LYS A 293 -22.82 -12.08 14.27
C LYS A 293 -22.13 -10.70 14.07
N ILE A 294 -22.09 -10.19 12.85
CA ILE A 294 -21.46 -8.89 12.53
C ILE A 294 -22.10 -7.77 13.34
N PHE A 295 -23.42 -7.77 13.48
CA PHE A 295 -24.13 -6.75 14.26
C PHE A 295 -24.02 -6.91 15.78
N THR A 296 -23.37 -7.95 16.28
CA THR A 296 -23.00 -8.08 17.70
C THR A 296 -21.64 -7.48 18.04
N ILE A 297 -20.82 -7.16 17.03
CA ILE A 297 -19.48 -6.61 17.22
C ILE A 297 -19.56 -5.38 18.13
N ASN A 298 -18.69 -5.36 19.15
CA ASN A 298 -18.57 -4.31 20.14
C ASN A 298 -19.81 -4.05 21.03
N ARG A 299 -20.78 -4.95 21.06
CA ARG A 299 -22.00 -4.82 21.87
C ARG A 299 -22.02 -5.70 23.10
N LEU A 300 -21.06 -6.61 23.26
CA LEU A 300 -21.00 -7.51 24.40
C LEU A 300 -20.58 -6.74 25.67
N GLU A 301 -21.14 -7.13 26.81
CA GLU A 301 -20.91 -6.48 28.11
C GLU A 301 -19.53 -6.82 28.73
N ASN A 302 -18.78 -7.77 28.15
CA ASN A 302 -17.50 -8.24 28.65
C ASN A 302 -16.32 -7.25 28.46
N LYS A 303 -16.60 -5.99 28.26
CA LYS A 303 -15.60 -4.92 28.05
C LYS A 303 -15.23 -4.16 29.32
N GLU A 304 -15.94 -4.41 30.40
CA GLU A 304 -15.71 -3.67 31.65
C GLU A 304 -14.26 -3.86 32.13
N GLY A 305 -13.55 -2.78 32.29
CA GLY A 305 -12.13 -2.77 32.64
C GLY A 305 -11.15 -3.11 31.50
N ARG A 306 -11.62 -3.41 30.27
CA ARG A 306 -10.80 -3.82 29.10
C ARG A 306 -10.81 -2.74 28.03
N SER A 307 -10.08 -1.66 28.23
CA SER A 307 -10.10 -0.47 27.34
C SER A 307 -9.59 -0.74 25.94
N PHE A 308 -8.70 -1.73 25.75
CA PHE A 308 -8.10 -2.08 24.46
C PHE A 308 -8.71 -3.32 23.83
N PHE A 309 -9.81 -3.83 24.37
CA PHE A 309 -10.55 -4.92 23.80
C PHE A 309 -11.41 -4.43 22.62
N ARG A 310 -11.30 -5.11 21.50
CA ARG A 310 -12.11 -4.90 20.28
C ARG A 310 -12.56 -6.24 19.74
N GLU A 311 -13.64 -6.22 18.98
CA GLU A 311 -14.14 -7.41 18.29
C GLU A 311 -14.03 -7.23 16.79
N VAL A 312 -13.76 -8.32 16.10
CA VAL A 312 -13.67 -8.40 14.65
C VAL A 312 -14.38 -9.65 14.16
N PHE A 313 -15.19 -9.53 13.12
CA PHE A 313 -15.71 -10.67 12.39
C PHE A 313 -14.69 -11.11 11.37
N ILE A 314 -14.31 -12.40 11.40
CA ILE A 314 -13.39 -12.99 10.42
C ILE A 314 -14.12 -14.14 9.77
N ARG A 315 -14.15 -14.15 8.43
CA ARG A 315 -14.65 -15.25 7.63
C ARG A 315 -13.52 -15.83 6.79
N ARG A 316 -13.39 -17.15 6.84
CA ARG A 316 -12.51 -17.91 5.97
C ARG A 316 -13.34 -19.00 5.26
N GLY A 317 -13.40 -18.90 3.93
CA GLY A 317 -14.29 -19.75 3.15
C GLY A 317 -15.76 -19.57 3.57
N SER A 318 -16.42 -20.65 3.98
CA SER A 318 -17.82 -20.66 4.42
C SER A 318 -18.02 -20.42 5.92
N VAL A 319 -16.94 -20.34 6.71
CA VAL A 319 -17.03 -20.23 8.17
C VAL A 319 -16.67 -18.80 8.61
N GLY A 320 -17.64 -18.15 9.27
CA GLY A 320 -17.48 -16.83 9.88
C GLY A 320 -17.71 -16.86 11.38
N ALA A 321 -16.84 -16.16 12.14
CA ALA A 321 -16.96 -16.00 13.59
C ALA A 321 -16.51 -14.60 14.03
N VAL A 322 -17.00 -14.17 15.19
CA VAL A 322 -16.53 -12.95 15.87
C VAL A 322 -15.43 -13.34 16.86
N PHE A 323 -14.32 -12.64 16.78
CA PHE A 323 -13.16 -12.82 17.65
C PHE A 323 -12.93 -11.57 18.47
N GLY A 324 -12.60 -11.75 19.75
CA GLY A 324 -12.14 -10.68 20.62
C GLY A 324 -10.63 -10.53 20.49
N VAL A 325 -10.19 -9.29 20.31
CA VAL A 325 -8.78 -8.91 20.27
C VAL A 325 -8.53 -7.95 21.41
N GLU A 326 -7.55 -8.26 22.25
CA GLU A 326 -7.10 -7.37 23.32
C GLU A 326 -5.61 -7.12 23.15
N GLU A 327 -5.26 -5.83 23.03
CA GLU A 327 -3.88 -5.43 22.83
C GLU A 327 -3.24 -5.01 24.18
N PRO A 328 -2.03 -5.48 24.49
CA PRO A 328 -1.22 -4.92 25.58
C PRO A 328 -0.95 -3.43 25.36
N ARG A 329 -0.65 -2.71 26.42
CA ARG A 329 -0.37 -1.27 26.35
C ARG A 329 0.80 -0.96 25.40
N GLU A 330 1.82 -1.77 25.42
CA GLU A 330 2.99 -1.66 24.55
C GLU A 330 2.61 -1.80 23.06
N CYS A 331 1.76 -2.77 22.73
CA CYS A 331 1.24 -2.92 21.38
C CYS A 331 0.37 -1.72 20.97
N TYR A 332 -0.51 -1.28 21.86
CA TYR A 332 -1.32 -0.08 21.62
C TYR A 332 -0.44 1.14 21.33
N MET A 333 0.58 1.39 22.15
CA MET A 333 1.50 2.51 21.96
C MET A 333 2.36 2.37 20.69
N THR A 334 2.66 1.15 20.26
CA THR A 334 3.34 0.89 18.98
C THR A 334 2.44 1.26 17.79
N TYR A 335 1.12 1.12 17.92
CA TYR A 335 0.16 1.32 16.80
C TYR A 335 -0.54 2.67 16.85
N THR A 336 -0.35 3.47 17.91
CA THR A 336 -1.10 4.71 18.07
C THR A 336 -0.81 5.72 16.95
N THR A 337 -1.89 6.31 16.43
CA THR A 337 -1.85 7.44 15.51
C THR A 337 -2.17 8.75 16.19
N GLU A 338 -2.52 8.70 17.50
CA GLU A 338 -2.88 9.89 18.28
C GLU A 338 -1.67 10.80 18.47
N ARG A 339 -1.78 12.03 17.99
CA ARG A 339 -0.67 13.00 17.98
C ARG A 339 -0.03 13.21 19.35
N ALA A 340 -0.85 13.40 20.39
CA ALA A 340 -0.33 13.65 21.72
C ALA A 340 0.47 12.47 22.27
N GLU A 341 0.07 11.23 21.94
CA GLU A 341 0.76 10.02 22.35
C GLU A 341 2.08 9.86 21.59
N LYS A 342 2.09 10.12 20.27
CA LYS A 342 3.31 10.13 19.45
C LYS A 342 4.32 11.19 19.96
N GLU A 343 3.86 12.38 20.31
CA GLU A 343 4.72 13.44 20.87
C GLU A 343 5.32 13.03 22.21
N ALA A 344 4.54 12.42 23.08
CA ALA A 344 5.01 11.92 24.38
C ALA A 344 6.07 10.80 24.20
N LEU A 345 5.87 9.87 23.26
CA LEU A 345 6.87 8.84 22.96
C LEU A 345 8.16 9.44 22.39
N LYS A 346 8.08 10.42 21.48
CA LYS A 346 9.26 11.15 20.97
C LYS A 346 10.03 11.83 22.09
N LEU A 347 9.32 12.36 23.10
CA LEU A 347 9.93 12.96 24.28
C LEU A 347 10.69 11.92 25.11
N TYR A 348 10.08 10.73 25.36
CA TYR A 348 10.75 9.63 26.06
C TYR A 348 12.00 9.17 25.30
N LYS A 349 11.92 8.95 24.00
CA LYS A 349 13.05 8.55 23.15
C LYS A 349 14.20 9.55 23.21
N ARG A 350 13.89 10.86 23.12
CA ARG A 350 14.87 11.93 23.15
C ARG A 350 15.57 12.05 24.51
N GLU A 351 14.82 12.03 25.61
CA GLU A 351 15.40 12.23 26.94
C GLU A 351 16.16 11.03 27.45
N LEU A 352 15.63 9.82 27.19
CA LEU A 352 16.30 8.58 27.58
C LEU A 352 17.43 8.19 26.61
N LYS A 353 17.55 8.86 25.45
CA LYS A 353 18.52 8.57 24.39
C LYS A 353 18.52 7.09 24.01
N CYS A 354 17.33 6.51 23.85
CA CYS A 354 17.11 5.10 23.61
C CYS A 354 16.43 4.86 22.26
N ASP A 355 16.31 3.59 21.87
CA ASP A 355 15.51 3.17 20.74
C ASP A 355 14.01 3.30 21.03
N HIS A 356 13.21 3.09 19.99
CA HIS A 356 11.76 3.23 20.06
C HIS A 356 11.12 2.17 20.97
N GLN A 357 11.62 0.96 20.97
CA GLN A 357 11.11 -0.12 21.79
C GLN A 357 11.27 0.19 23.27
N TYR A 358 12.47 0.57 23.70
CA TYR A 358 12.73 0.93 25.10
C TYR A 358 11.92 2.15 25.52
N ALA A 359 11.73 3.14 24.62
CA ALA A 359 10.89 4.32 24.92
C ALA A 359 9.45 3.91 25.19
N ILE A 360 8.87 2.98 24.43
CA ILE A 360 7.52 2.45 24.66
C ILE A 360 7.45 1.73 26.02
N GLU A 361 8.40 0.86 26.31
CA GLU A 361 8.45 0.13 27.58
C GLU A 361 8.51 1.09 28.79
N ALA A 362 9.40 2.10 28.73
CA ALA A 362 9.52 3.10 29.78
C ALA A 362 8.24 3.94 29.94
N TYR A 363 7.65 4.37 28.83
CA TYR A 363 6.38 5.09 28.82
C TYR A 363 5.26 4.27 29.44
N CYS A 364 5.08 3.01 29.03
CA CYS A 364 4.03 2.12 29.53
C CYS A 364 4.22 1.80 31.02
N ARG A 365 5.47 1.64 31.48
CA ARG A 365 5.79 1.50 32.91
C ARG A 365 5.34 2.72 33.70
N ASP A 366 5.74 3.92 33.27
CA ASP A 366 5.41 5.16 33.97
C ASP A 366 3.90 5.45 33.93
N TRP A 367 3.26 5.16 32.78
CA TRP A 367 1.81 5.22 32.67
C TRP A 367 1.12 4.29 33.67
N SER A 368 1.60 3.06 33.82
CA SER A 368 1.06 2.11 34.79
C SER A 368 1.21 2.59 36.24
N LEU A 369 2.36 3.14 36.57
CA LEU A 369 2.65 3.67 37.92
C LEU A 369 1.87 4.96 38.23
N SER A 370 1.49 5.72 37.23
CA SER A 370 0.75 6.99 37.40
C SER A 370 -0.68 6.80 37.91
N GLY A 371 -1.26 5.61 37.79
CA GLY A 371 -2.66 5.33 38.10
C GLY A 371 -3.66 5.97 37.14
N ILE A 372 -3.20 6.63 36.07
CA ILE A 372 -4.05 7.22 35.04
C ILE A 372 -4.54 6.09 34.11
N THR A 373 -5.85 5.96 33.94
CA THR A 373 -6.44 4.88 33.13
C THR A 373 -6.42 5.16 31.64
N LYS A 374 -6.60 6.43 31.23
CA LYS A 374 -6.68 6.83 29.82
C LYS A 374 -5.29 7.19 29.28
N SER A 375 -4.86 6.55 28.20
CA SER A 375 -3.58 6.81 27.52
C SER A 375 -3.41 8.29 27.14
N LEU A 376 -4.41 8.87 26.49
CA LEU A 376 -4.38 10.27 26.07
C LEU A 376 -4.16 11.24 27.25
N ALA A 377 -4.80 10.98 28.40
CA ALA A 377 -4.64 11.83 29.58
C ALA A 377 -3.22 11.74 30.16
N PHE A 378 -2.61 10.54 30.11
CA PHE A 378 -1.22 10.37 30.52
C PHE A 378 -0.26 11.08 29.55
N ALA A 379 -0.48 10.92 28.22
CA ALA A 379 0.30 11.61 27.21
C ALA A 379 0.24 13.14 27.34
N GLN A 380 -0.94 13.69 27.58
CA GLN A 380 -1.11 15.12 27.82
C GLN A 380 -0.32 15.61 29.07
N LYS A 381 -0.32 14.81 30.15
CA LYS A 381 0.47 15.13 31.36
C LYS A 381 1.98 15.12 31.08
N VAL A 382 2.47 14.14 30.28
CA VAL A 382 3.88 14.08 29.87
C VAL A 382 4.24 15.29 29.02
N ASN A 383 3.42 15.63 28.04
CA ASN A 383 3.66 16.75 27.12
C ASN A 383 3.61 18.10 27.83
N GLN A 384 2.74 18.27 28.85
CA GLN A 384 2.70 19.46 29.69
C GLN A 384 3.94 19.59 30.55
N ALA A 385 4.45 18.50 31.12
CA ALA A 385 5.66 18.47 31.91
C ALA A 385 6.93 18.69 31.06
N GLN A 386 6.88 18.40 29.76
CA GLN A 386 8.00 18.44 28.82
C GLN A 386 9.22 17.60 29.23
N HIS A 387 9.01 16.61 30.08
CA HIS A 387 10.06 15.67 30.51
C HIS A 387 9.46 14.31 30.89
N VAL A 388 10.31 13.29 30.91
CA VAL A 388 10.00 11.94 31.39
C VAL A 388 9.61 11.99 32.86
N LEU A 389 8.52 11.34 33.22
CA LEU A 389 8.01 11.42 34.62
C LEU A 389 8.83 10.58 35.60
N ASN A 390 9.59 9.57 35.13
CA ASN A 390 10.49 8.73 35.94
C ASN A 390 9.85 8.27 37.28
N LEU A 391 8.62 7.76 37.19
CA LEU A 391 7.88 7.32 38.37
C LEU A 391 8.53 6.06 38.94
N LYS A 392 8.85 6.11 40.25
CA LYS A 392 9.41 4.98 40.98
C LYS A 392 8.28 4.12 41.57
N THR A 393 8.52 2.81 41.68
CA THR A 393 7.62 1.90 42.41
C THR A 393 7.62 2.27 43.91
N LYS A 394 6.48 2.07 44.61
CA LYS A 394 6.37 2.31 46.05
C LYS A 394 7.41 1.56 46.89
N THR A 395 8.08 0.54 46.32
CA THR A 395 9.11 -0.26 46.97
C THR A 395 10.50 0.37 46.88
N GLU A 396 10.68 1.39 46.01
CA GLU A 396 11.96 2.08 45.77
C GLU A 396 12.00 3.46 46.46
N MET A 397 10.92 3.85 47.16
CA MET A 397 10.82 5.00 48.03
C MET A 397 10.96 4.62 49.48
#